data_4aaccd8fc4f71d713f0064890e0ae038
#
_entry.id   4aaccd8fc4f71d713f0064890e0ae038
#
_cell.length_a   1.000
_cell.length_b   1.000
_cell.length_c   1.000
_cell.angle_alpha   90.00
_cell.angle_beta   90.00
_cell.angle_gamma   90.00
#
_symmetry.space_group_name_H-M   'P 1'
#
loop_
_entity.id
_entity.type
_entity.pdbx_description
1 polymer ?
#
loop_
_entity_poly.entity_id
_entity_poly.type
_entity_poly.pdbx_seq_one_letter_code
_entity_poly.pdbx_strand_id
1 'polypeptide(L)'
;MKIIIINGPNLNLLGKREPGLYGSQTFEDYFRELQLRFREVQLEYFQSNIEGELIDKIHEVGFGYDGIVLNAAAYTHTSVGLGDAVKAVDSPVVEVHISN
;
A
#
# COMPACT_ATOMS: atom_id res chain seq x y z
N MET A 1 -4.54 10.29 -14.25
CA MET A 1 -5.03 9.46 -13.11
C MET A 1 -3.93 9.35 -12.08
N LYS A 2 -4.26 9.59 -10.84
CA LYS A 2 -3.30 9.61 -9.73
C LYS A 2 -3.66 8.53 -8.72
N ILE A 3 -2.75 7.57 -8.52
CA ILE A 3 -2.97 6.41 -7.66
C ILE A 3 -1.79 6.26 -6.70
N ILE A 4 -2.08 5.96 -5.45
CA ILE A 4 -1.04 5.68 -4.46
C ILE A 4 -1.15 4.24 -3.98
N ILE A 5 0.01 3.60 -3.81
CA ILE A 5 0.12 2.27 -3.20
C ILE A 5 0.60 2.49 -1.76
N ILE A 6 -0.19 2.01 -0.81
CA ILE A 6 0.13 2.13 0.61
C ILE A 6 0.38 0.74 1.16
N ASN A 7 1.60 0.50 1.62
CA ASN A 7 2.02 -0.78 2.19
C ASN A 7 2.23 -0.67 3.70
N GLY A 8 1.73 -1.67 4.41
CA GLY A 8 1.81 -1.76 5.87
C GLY A 8 3.07 -2.43 6.39
N PRO A 9 2.99 -2.94 7.64
CA PRO A 9 4.16 -3.42 8.37
C PRO A 9 4.91 -4.52 7.66
N ASN A 10 6.23 -4.45 7.78
CA ASN A 10 7.17 -5.45 7.30
C ASN A 10 7.29 -5.56 5.78
N LEU A 11 6.49 -4.81 5.02
CA LEU A 11 6.57 -4.83 3.57
C LEU A 11 7.82 -4.10 3.05
N ASN A 12 8.47 -3.31 3.93
CA ASN A 12 9.79 -2.76 3.65
C ASN A 12 10.88 -3.84 3.58
N LEU A 13 10.57 -5.06 4.06
CA LEU A 13 11.51 -6.17 4.06
C LEU A 13 11.36 -7.13 2.89
N LEU A 14 10.45 -6.83 1.95
CA LEU A 14 10.31 -7.64 0.74
C LEU A 14 11.64 -7.69 0.00
N GLY A 15 12.01 -8.90 -0.42
CA GLY A 15 13.30 -9.14 -1.07
C GLY A 15 14.45 -9.39 -0.09
N LYS A 16 14.24 -9.13 1.20
CA LYS A 16 15.27 -9.27 2.24
C LYS A 16 14.98 -10.40 3.22
N ARG A 17 13.69 -10.70 3.48
CA ARG A 17 13.31 -11.78 4.40
C ARG A 17 12.77 -12.96 3.61
N GLU A 18 13.18 -14.17 4.03
CA GLU A 18 12.69 -15.43 3.45
C GLU A 18 12.68 -15.40 1.91
N PRO A 19 13.83 -15.12 1.25
CA PRO A 19 13.85 -14.96 -0.22
C PRO A 19 13.35 -16.20 -0.96
N GLY A 20 13.54 -17.41 -0.39
CA GLY A 20 13.06 -18.64 -0.98
C GLY A 20 11.55 -18.76 -0.99
N LEU A 21 10.84 -18.00 -0.13
CA LEU A 21 9.39 -18.03 -0.02
C LEU A 21 8.73 -16.86 -0.75
N TYR A 22 9.29 -15.66 -0.61
CA TYR A 22 8.69 -14.43 -1.14
C TYR A 22 9.46 -13.83 -2.29
N GLY A 23 10.57 -14.44 -2.73
CA GLY A 23 11.43 -13.91 -3.77
C GLY A 23 12.43 -12.89 -3.23
N SER A 24 13.32 -12.43 -4.10
CA SER A 24 14.39 -11.50 -3.74
C SER A 24 14.18 -10.09 -4.26
N GLN A 25 13.09 -9.84 -4.99
CA GLN A 25 12.80 -8.52 -5.52
C GLN A 25 12.27 -7.61 -4.40
N THR A 26 12.84 -6.42 -4.26
CA THR A 26 12.33 -5.43 -3.30
C THR A 26 11.06 -4.81 -3.85
N PHE A 27 10.25 -4.18 -2.96
CA PHE A 27 9.08 -3.47 -3.43
C PHE A 27 9.46 -2.26 -4.29
N GLU A 28 10.56 -1.58 -3.97
CA GLU A 28 11.05 -0.45 -4.75
C GLU A 28 11.36 -0.85 -6.18
N ASP A 29 11.95 -2.03 -6.40
CA ASP A 29 12.22 -2.56 -7.75
C ASP A 29 10.91 -2.86 -8.48
N TYR A 30 9.97 -3.49 -7.80
CA TYR A 30 8.67 -3.81 -8.36
C TYR A 30 7.90 -2.53 -8.70
N PHE A 31 7.98 -1.52 -7.83
CA PHE A 31 7.31 -0.24 -8.05
C PHE A 31 7.82 0.43 -9.33
N ARG A 32 9.13 0.38 -9.58
CA ARG A 32 9.70 0.92 -10.82
C ARG A 32 9.14 0.18 -12.04
N GLU A 33 8.97 -1.13 -11.95
CA GLU A 33 8.34 -1.90 -13.03
C GLU A 33 6.91 -1.46 -13.28
N LEU A 34 6.16 -1.21 -12.22
CA LEU A 34 4.78 -0.72 -12.34
C LEU A 34 4.74 0.65 -13.00
N GLN A 35 5.63 1.55 -12.63
CA GLN A 35 5.71 2.88 -13.26
C GLN A 35 6.01 2.78 -14.75
N LEU A 36 6.87 1.86 -15.16
CA LEU A 36 7.17 1.64 -16.57
C LEU A 36 6.01 1.02 -17.33
N ARG A 37 5.26 0.14 -16.67
CA ARG A 37 4.11 -0.54 -17.29
C ARG A 37 2.90 0.38 -17.44
N PHE A 38 2.70 1.30 -16.51
CA PHE A 38 1.54 2.19 -16.47
C PHE A 38 1.98 3.65 -16.54
N ARG A 39 2.65 4.01 -17.65
CA ARG A 39 3.27 5.33 -17.79
C ARG A 39 2.28 6.49 -17.76
N GLU A 40 1.06 6.25 -18.17
CA GLU A 40 0.00 7.27 -18.18
C GLU A 40 -0.61 7.49 -16.81
N VAL A 41 -0.29 6.65 -15.82
CA VAL A 41 -0.78 6.76 -14.45
C VAL A 41 0.31 7.39 -13.58
N GLN A 42 -0.06 8.41 -12.81
CA GLN A 42 0.84 8.97 -11.81
C GLN A 42 0.79 8.07 -10.58
N LEU A 43 1.78 7.19 -10.45
CA LEU A 43 1.87 6.27 -9.32
C LEU A 43 2.74 6.86 -8.23
N GLU A 44 2.28 6.72 -6.98
CA GLU A 44 3.01 7.10 -5.78
C GLU A 44 3.05 5.91 -4.83
N TYR A 45 3.95 5.95 -3.87
CA TYR A 45 4.19 4.86 -2.96
C TYR A 45 4.45 5.39 -1.55
N PHE A 46 3.86 4.74 -0.57
CA PHE A 46 4.09 5.01 0.85
C PHE A 46 4.12 3.69 1.61
N GLN A 47 5.04 3.56 2.54
CA GLN A 47 5.13 2.38 3.39
C GLN A 47 5.36 2.84 4.82
N SER A 48 4.68 2.19 5.78
CA SER A 48 4.96 2.42 7.19
C SER A 48 4.65 1.17 8.00
N ASN A 49 5.40 1.00 9.09
CA ASN A 49 5.12 -0.03 10.09
C ASN A 49 4.18 0.48 11.19
N ILE A 50 3.82 1.76 11.14
CA ILE A 50 3.08 2.44 12.20
C ILE A 50 1.64 2.63 11.76
N GLU A 51 0.70 2.03 12.50
CA GLU A 51 -0.72 2.08 12.17
C GLU A 51 -1.24 3.51 11.99
N GLY A 52 -0.89 4.40 12.91
CA GLY A 52 -1.33 5.79 12.85
C GLY A 52 -0.84 6.52 11.62
N GLU A 53 0.37 6.22 11.16
CA GLU A 53 0.90 6.82 9.93
C GLU A 53 0.14 6.34 8.70
N LEU A 54 -0.28 5.09 8.69
CA LEU A 54 -1.09 4.55 7.59
C LEU A 54 -2.46 5.23 7.55
N ILE A 55 -3.08 5.39 8.71
CA ILE A 55 -4.35 6.09 8.84
C ILE A 55 -4.23 7.54 8.35
N ASP A 56 -3.21 8.24 8.80
CA ASP A 56 -2.97 9.63 8.41
C ASP A 56 -2.75 9.76 6.91
N LYS A 57 -2.02 8.82 6.32
CA LYS A 57 -1.78 8.84 4.87
C LYS A 57 -3.09 8.63 4.10
N ILE A 58 -3.95 7.72 4.56
CA ILE A 58 -5.26 7.52 3.93
C ILE A 58 -6.09 8.79 3.97
N HIS A 59 -6.10 9.50 5.11
CA HIS A 59 -6.79 10.79 5.22
C HIS A 59 -6.19 11.82 4.26
N GLU A 60 -4.87 11.88 4.18
CA GLU A 60 -4.18 12.85 3.34
C GLU A 60 -4.54 12.71 1.86
N VAL A 61 -4.62 11.48 1.37
CA VAL A 61 -4.81 11.20 -0.07
C VAL A 61 -6.25 10.89 -0.43
N GLY A 62 -7.08 10.59 0.55
CA GLY A 62 -8.39 9.97 0.34
C GLY A 62 -9.47 10.87 -0.25
N PHE A 63 -9.21 12.16 -0.46
CA PHE A 63 -10.19 13.09 -1.00
C PHE A 63 -9.74 13.72 -2.33
N GLY A 64 -8.59 13.32 -2.86
CA GLY A 64 -8.09 13.92 -4.08
C GLY A 64 -7.46 12.94 -5.06
N TYR A 65 -7.09 11.75 -4.63
CA TYR A 65 -6.51 10.74 -5.51
C TYR A 65 -7.62 9.95 -6.20
N ASP A 66 -7.31 9.42 -7.38
CA ASP A 66 -8.26 8.61 -8.14
C ASP A 66 -8.38 7.20 -7.57
N GLY A 67 -7.39 6.75 -6.83
CA GLY A 67 -7.46 5.45 -6.18
C GLY A 67 -6.35 5.22 -5.19
N ILE A 68 -6.61 4.32 -4.24
CA ILE A 68 -5.66 3.87 -3.23
C ILE A 68 -5.59 2.36 -3.31
N VAL A 69 -4.38 1.81 -3.47
CA VAL A 69 -4.13 0.36 -3.37
C VAL A 69 -3.51 0.13 -2.00
N LEU A 70 -4.24 -0.55 -1.13
CA LEU A 70 -3.83 -0.73 0.26
C LEU A 70 -3.46 -2.19 0.53
N ASN A 71 -2.23 -2.42 0.99
CA ASN A 71 -1.84 -3.68 1.57
C ASN A 71 -1.49 -3.44 3.04
N ALA A 72 -2.47 -3.65 3.90
CA ALA A 72 -2.33 -3.39 5.33
C ALA A 72 -1.50 -4.46 6.06
N ALA A 73 -1.14 -5.54 5.36
CA ALA A 73 -0.35 -6.64 5.92
C ALA A 73 -1.01 -7.19 7.20
N ALA A 74 -0.25 -7.28 8.29
CA ALA A 74 -0.79 -7.83 9.54
C ALA A 74 -1.98 -7.04 10.10
N TYR A 75 -2.06 -5.75 9.82
CA TYR A 75 -3.18 -4.93 10.31
C TYR A 75 -4.51 -5.27 9.63
N THR A 76 -4.49 -6.01 8.53
CA THR A 76 -5.73 -6.48 7.88
C THR A 76 -6.66 -7.20 8.86
N HIS A 77 -6.09 -7.93 9.81
CA HIS A 77 -6.86 -8.76 10.75
C HIS A 77 -7.09 -8.07 12.09
N THR A 78 -6.38 -6.99 12.40
CA THR A 78 -6.36 -6.43 13.75
C THR A 78 -6.75 -4.96 13.82
N SER A 79 -6.68 -4.20 12.72
CA SER A 79 -6.89 -2.76 12.79
C SER A 79 -8.32 -2.36 12.41
N VAL A 80 -9.12 -2.10 13.41
CA VAL A 80 -10.45 -1.48 13.22
C VAL A 80 -10.27 -0.05 12.72
N GLY A 81 -9.22 0.64 13.19
CA GLY A 81 -8.95 2.03 12.80
C GLY A 81 -8.65 2.17 11.31
N LEU A 82 -7.89 1.25 10.72
CA LEU A 82 -7.64 1.27 9.28
C LEU A 82 -8.92 1.02 8.48
N GLY A 83 -9.75 0.06 8.91
CA GLY A 83 -11.02 -0.20 8.27
C GLY A 83 -11.95 1.01 8.31
N ASP A 84 -11.97 1.73 9.42
CA ASP A 84 -12.76 2.94 9.57
C ASP A 84 -12.23 4.06 8.68
N ALA A 85 -10.91 4.22 8.60
CA ALA A 85 -10.29 5.24 7.74
C ALA A 85 -10.65 5.02 6.27
N VAL A 86 -10.64 3.78 5.82
CA VAL A 86 -11.01 3.43 4.44
C VAL A 86 -12.46 3.85 4.14
N LYS A 87 -13.36 3.67 5.10
CA LYS A 87 -14.76 4.05 4.93
C LYS A 87 -14.99 5.55 4.99
N ALA A 88 -14.08 6.27 5.63
CA ALA A 88 -14.24 7.71 5.87
C ALA A 88 -13.84 8.59 4.68
N VAL A 89 -13.13 8.03 3.70
CA VAL A 89 -12.60 8.81 2.57
C VAL A 89 -13.40 8.55 1.29
N ASP A 90 -13.28 9.47 0.33
CA ASP A 90 -14.02 9.42 -0.93
C ASP A 90 -13.33 8.58 -2.00
N SER A 91 -11.99 8.57 -2.01
CA SER A 91 -11.24 7.83 -3.03
C SER A 91 -11.51 6.33 -2.92
N PRO A 92 -11.70 5.62 -4.05
CA PRO A 92 -11.83 4.16 -4.01
C PRO A 92 -10.59 3.51 -3.42
N VAL A 93 -10.79 2.52 -2.56
CA VAL A 93 -9.69 1.76 -1.95
C VAL A 93 -9.82 0.31 -2.36
N VAL A 94 -8.76 -0.21 -2.98
CA VAL A 94 -8.65 -1.64 -3.31
C VAL A 94 -7.66 -2.26 -2.32
N GLU A 95 -8.12 -3.26 -1.59
CA GLU A 95 -7.27 -3.97 -0.65
C GLU A 95 -6.62 -5.16 -1.34
N VAL A 96 -5.31 -5.31 -1.14
CA VAL A 96 -4.55 -6.42 -1.71
C VAL A 96 -3.77 -7.13 -0.62
N HIS A 97 -3.44 -8.41 -0.86
CA HIS A 97 -2.67 -9.23 0.07
C HIS A 97 -1.61 -10.00 -0.71
N ILE A 98 -0.42 -10.15 -0.13
CA ILE A 98 0.64 -10.94 -0.74
C ILE A 98 0.41 -12.42 -0.48
N SER A 99 -0.14 -12.75 0.69
CA SER A 99 -0.45 -14.13 1.07
C SER A 99 -1.75 -14.18 1.87
N ASN A 100 -2.33 -15.35 1.92
CA ASN A 100 -3.56 -15.57 2.66
C ASN A 100 -3.34 -15.61 4.16
#